data_95c692622be68c0e97b8528ecf015e1d
#
_entry.id   95c692622be68c0e97b8528ecf015e1d
#
_cell.length_a   1.000
_cell.length_b   1.000
_cell.length_c   1.000
_cell.angle_alpha   90.00
_cell.angle_beta   90.00
_cell.angle_gamma   90.00
#
_symmetry.space_group_name_H-M   'P 1'
#
loop_
_entity.id
_entity.type
_entity.pdbx_description
1 polymer ?
#
loop_
_entity_poly.entity_id
_entity_poly.type
_entity_poly.pdbx_seq_one_letter_code
_entity_poly.pdbx_strand_id
1 'polypeptide(L)'
;MAPHGGGIEFGTNQMAQTIAHPDHTFWAFLGIKKTGNRILHITSTRFDAPGALGIASAAQTVITLHGCHGDKPLVYVGGRHGLLKKRLCRALINVGFNARISTKPGLTGENPLNLCNRCRSGSGVQLEITTALRKRLFTPIKDRSIKGNEKEFLRFTNTVRTALIP
;
A
#
# COMPACT_ATOMS: atom_id res chain seq x y z
N MET A 1 -5.35 1.39 3.46
CA MET A 1 -6.24 1.48 2.27
C MET A 1 -5.53 0.92 1.04
N ALA A 2 -6.28 0.40 0.06
CA ALA A 2 -5.75 -0.03 -1.25
C ALA A 2 -6.60 0.58 -2.38
N PRO A 3 -6.28 1.77 -2.88
CA PRO A 3 -7.09 2.45 -3.89
C PRO A 3 -7.05 1.77 -5.26
N HIS A 4 -6.13 0.86 -5.49
CA HIS A 4 -5.96 0.15 -6.76
C HIS A 4 -5.94 -1.38 -6.58
N GLY A 5 -6.80 -1.92 -5.71
CA GLY A 5 -6.87 -3.35 -5.43
C GLY A 5 -7.36 -4.22 -6.59
N GLY A 6 -7.39 -5.51 -6.36
CA GLY A 6 -7.81 -6.50 -7.35
C GLY A 6 -6.86 -6.58 -8.54
N GLY A 7 -7.43 -6.56 -9.74
CA GLY A 7 -6.67 -6.63 -11.00
C GLY A 7 -6.02 -5.32 -11.46
N ILE A 8 -6.14 -4.21 -10.70
CA ILE A 8 -5.47 -2.93 -11.02
C ILE A 8 -4.01 -3.02 -10.62
N GLU A 9 -3.74 -3.26 -9.33
CA GLU A 9 -2.41 -3.43 -8.75
C GLU A 9 -2.45 -4.67 -7.84
N PHE A 10 -2.25 -5.83 -8.45
CA PHE A 10 -2.35 -7.14 -7.82
C PHE A 10 -1.66 -7.21 -6.45
N GLY A 11 -2.36 -7.76 -5.47
CA GLY A 11 -1.84 -8.04 -4.12
C GLY A 11 -1.99 -6.89 -3.12
N THR A 12 -2.25 -5.66 -3.57
CA THR A 12 -2.29 -4.49 -2.68
C THR A 12 -3.45 -4.52 -1.68
N ASN A 13 -4.63 -4.96 -2.11
CA ASN A 13 -5.78 -5.06 -1.22
C ASN A 13 -5.63 -6.17 -0.17
N GLN A 14 -5.06 -7.32 -0.51
CA GLN A 14 -4.81 -8.40 0.45
C GLN A 14 -3.79 -7.96 1.51
N MET A 15 -2.68 -7.35 1.09
CA MET A 15 -1.72 -6.77 2.04
C MET A 15 -2.37 -5.72 2.94
N ALA A 16 -3.13 -4.79 2.37
CA ALA A 16 -3.78 -3.72 3.13
C ALA A 16 -4.81 -4.27 4.13
N GLN A 17 -5.58 -5.28 3.75
CA GLN A 17 -6.53 -5.96 4.62
C GLN A 17 -5.83 -6.67 5.78
N THR A 18 -4.78 -7.43 5.48
CA THR A 18 -4.00 -8.14 6.51
C THR A 18 -3.30 -7.17 7.46
N ILE A 19 -2.77 -6.05 6.97
CA ILE A 19 -2.17 -5.01 7.80
C ILE A 19 -3.23 -4.36 8.71
N ALA A 20 -4.42 -4.12 8.21
CA ALA A 20 -5.45 -3.42 8.96
C ALA A 20 -6.13 -4.30 10.03
N HIS A 21 -6.35 -5.58 9.76
CA HIS A 21 -7.09 -6.47 10.66
C HIS A 21 -6.23 -6.89 11.88
N PRO A 22 -6.79 -6.89 13.11
CA PRO A 22 -8.15 -6.45 13.48
C PRO A 22 -8.22 -4.97 13.90
N ASP A 23 -7.09 -4.25 13.99
CA ASP A 23 -6.95 -3.04 14.80
C ASP A 23 -7.26 -1.72 14.04
N HIS A 24 -7.32 -1.77 12.70
CA HIS A 24 -7.44 -0.57 11.88
C HIS A 24 -8.57 -0.68 10.86
N THR A 25 -9.12 0.46 10.47
CA THR A 25 -10.11 0.53 9.39
C THR A 25 -9.48 0.17 8.04
N PHE A 26 -10.14 -0.71 7.32
CA PHE A 26 -9.75 -1.12 5.96
C PHE A 26 -10.71 -0.55 4.92
N TRP A 27 -10.15 -0.12 3.79
CA TRP A 27 -10.90 0.20 2.58
C TRP A 27 -10.09 -0.14 1.34
N ALA A 28 -10.77 -0.63 0.29
CA ALA A 28 -10.16 -0.92 -1.01
C ALA A 28 -11.13 -0.65 -2.16
N PHE A 29 -10.60 -0.12 -3.27
CA PHE A 29 -11.26 -0.13 -4.57
C PHE A 29 -10.73 -1.31 -5.37
N LEU A 30 -11.63 -2.18 -5.84
CA LEU A 30 -11.24 -3.44 -6.49
C LEU A 30 -11.57 -3.43 -7.98
N GLY A 31 -10.56 -3.58 -8.80
CA GLY A 31 -10.76 -3.92 -10.21
C GLY A 31 -11.10 -5.40 -10.35
N ILE A 32 -12.36 -5.69 -10.72
CA ILE A 32 -12.89 -7.07 -10.81
C ILE A 32 -13.24 -7.47 -12.24
N LYS A 33 -12.84 -6.70 -13.25
CA LYS A 33 -13.00 -7.06 -14.65
C LYS A 33 -12.20 -8.32 -14.96
N LYS A 34 -12.70 -9.15 -15.87
CA LYS A 34 -11.98 -10.33 -16.34
C LYS A 34 -10.60 -9.98 -16.91
N THR A 35 -10.51 -8.85 -17.62
CA THR A 35 -9.27 -8.31 -18.21
C THR A 35 -9.32 -6.77 -18.23
N GLY A 36 -8.16 -6.11 -18.45
CA GLY A 36 -8.11 -4.66 -18.67
C GLY A 36 -8.40 -3.80 -17.44
N ASN A 37 -8.21 -4.30 -16.24
CA ASN A 37 -8.47 -3.55 -15.01
C ASN A 37 -7.66 -2.26 -14.89
N ARG A 38 -6.54 -2.11 -15.61
CA ARG A 38 -5.72 -0.91 -15.59
C ARG A 38 -6.48 0.37 -16.01
N ILE A 39 -7.54 0.26 -16.80
CA ILE A 39 -8.40 1.40 -17.16
C ILE A 39 -9.11 2.02 -15.93
N LEU A 40 -9.23 1.26 -14.83
CA LEU A 40 -9.84 1.70 -13.57
C LEU A 40 -8.85 2.42 -12.65
N HIS A 41 -7.59 2.58 -13.09
CA HIS A 41 -6.56 3.23 -12.30
C HIS A 41 -6.77 4.75 -12.31
N ILE A 42 -7.12 5.31 -11.14
CA ILE A 42 -7.24 6.75 -10.91
C ILE A 42 -6.06 7.20 -10.06
N THR A 43 -5.31 8.18 -10.53
CA THR A 43 -4.18 8.74 -9.77
C THR A 43 -4.61 9.16 -8.36
N SER A 44 -3.82 8.85 -7.35
CA SER A 44 -4.15 9.13 -5.93
C SER A 44 -4.46 10.59 -5.62
N THR A 45 -3.94 11.54 -6.41
CA THR A 45 -4.26 12.98 -6.28
C THR A 45 -5.62 13.35 -6.86
N ARG A 46 -6.19 12.51 -7.71
CA ARG A 46 -7.51 12.68 -8.33
C ARG A 46 -8.53 11.66 -7.85
N PHE A 47 -8.16 10.87 -6.83
CA PHE A 47 -9.02 9.82 -6.32
C PHE A 47 -10.22 10.46 -5.60
N ASP A 48 -11.44 10.16 -6.07
CA ASP A 48 -12.67 10.86 -5.72
C ASP A 48 -13.79 9.94 -5.19
N ALA A 49 -13.50 8.66 -4.96
CA ALA A 49 -14.48 7.73 -4.40
C ALA A 49 -14.98 8.21 -3.02
N PRO A 50 -16.28 8.52 -2.84
CA PRO A 50 -16.79 9.13 -1.61
C PRO A 50 -16.50 8.32 -0.36
N GLY A 51 -16.60 6.97 -0.43
CA GLY A 51 -16.27 6.09 0.69
C GLY A 51 -14.80 6.15 1.10
N ALA A 52 -13.88 6.27 0.13
CA ALA A 52 -12.45 6.45 0.43
C ALA A 52 -12.19 7.78 1.11
N LEU A 53 -12.77 8.85 0.58
CA LEU A 53 -12.58 10.21 1.11
C LEU A 53 -13.17 10.35 2.51
N GLY A 54 -14.36 9.79 2.75
CA GLY A 54 -15.01 9.81 4.06
C GLY A 54 -14.15 9.09 5.12
N ILE A 55 -13.67 7.89 4.82
CA ILE A 55 -12.80 7.15 5.73
C ILE A 55 -11.45 7.86 5.93
N ALA A 56 -10.85 8.38 4.86
CA ALA A 56 -9.59 9.09 4.96
C ALA A 56 -9.71 10.33 5.85
N SER A 57 -10.72 11.18 5.63
CA SER A 57 -10.93 12.41 6.40
C SER A 57 -11.28 12.16 7.87
N ALA A 58 -11.86 11.02 8.20
CA ALA A 58 -12.17 10.62 9.58
C ALA A 58 -10.95 10.04 10.32
N ALA A 59 -9.94 9.53 9.60
CA ALA A 59 -8.76 8.92 10.20
C ALA A 59 -7.72 9.96 10.62
N GLN A 60 -7.02 9.71 11.73
CA GLN A 60 -5.88 10.55 12.15
C GLN A 60 -4.74 10.47 11.14
N THR A 61 -4.43 9.26 10.67
CA THR A 61 -3.38 8.99 9.67
C THR A 61 -3.86 7.91 8.71
N VAL A 62 -3.52 8.05 7.44
CA VAL A 62 -3.85 7.06 6.41
C VAL A 62 -2.56 6.45 5.84
N ILE A 63 -2.58 5.13 5.69
CA ILE A 63 -1.57 4.39 4.93
C ILE A 63 -2.23 3.85 3.66
N THR A 64 -1.66 4.18 2.50
CA THR A 64 -2.09 3.61 1.21
C THR A 64 -1.05 2.63 0.67
N LEU A 65 -1.51 1.50 0.15
CA LEU A 65 -0.69 0.51 -0.53
C LEU A 65 -0.93 0.59 -2.02
N HIS A 66 0.15 0.75 -2.77
CA HIS A 66 0.20 0.85 -4.21
C HIS A 66 1.15 -0.18 -4.80
N GLY A 67 0.93 -0.50 -6.07
CA GLY A 67 1.82 -1.32 -6.86
C GLY A 67 2.52 -0.50 -7.93
N CYS A 68 3.85 -0.50 -7.95
CA CYS A 68 4.62 0.12 -9.01
C CYS A 68 5.39 -0.91 -9.85
N HIS A 69 5.88 -0.48 -11.01
CA HIS A 69 6.78 -1.28 -11.82
C HIS A 69 8.17 -1.37 -11.19
N GLY A 70 8.82 -2.52 -11.33
CA GLY A 70 10.21 -2.73 -10.91
C GLY A 70 10.57 -4.20 -10.87
N ASP A 71 11.78 -4.51 -11.36
CA ASP A 71 12.30 -5.88 -11.50
C ASP A 71 13.11 -6.33 -10.28
N LYS A 72 13.37 -5.41 -9.35
CA LYS A 72 14.00 -5.72 -8.07
C LYS A 72 12.97 -5.62 -6.96
N PRO A 73 12.93 -6.58 -6.01
CA PRO A 73 12.04 -6.51 -4.84
C PRO A 73 12.37 -5.29 -3.97
N LEU A 74 11.45 -4.31 -3.92
CA LEU A 74 11.67 -3.03 -3.27
C LEU A 74 10.34 -2.39 -2.86
N VAL A 75 10.37 -1.67 -1.72
CA VAL A 75 9.30 -0.76 -1.29
C VAL A 75 9.81 0.68 -1.31
N TYR A 76 9.14 1.54 -2.06
CA TYR A 76 9.31 2.98 -1.92
C TYR A 76 8.31 3.49 -0.88
N VAL A 77 8.81 4.22 0.11
CA VAL A 77 8.01 4.78 1.21
C VAL A 77 7.85 6.27 1.00
N GLY A 78 6.65 6.70 0.67
CA GLY A 78 6.30 8.09 0.37
C GLY A 78 5.26 8.65 1.34
N GLY A 79 4.70 9.82 1.01
CA GLY A 79 3.74 10.55 1.84
C GLY A 79 4.39 11.68 2.64
N ARG A 80 3.57 12.41 3.39
CA ARG A 80 4.01 13.60 4.15
C ARG A 80 4.41 13.30 5.59
N HIS A 81 4.05 12.13 6.15
CA HIS A 81 4.32 11.79 7.54
C HIS A 81 5.79 11.37 7.76
N GLY A 82 6.68 12.35 7.96
CA GLY A 82 8.13 12.15 7.99
C GLY A 82 8.62 11.11 8.99
N LEU A 83 8.11 11.12 10.23
CA LEU A 83 8.53 10.15 11.27
C LEU A 83 8.06 8.74 10.94
N LEU A 84 6.81 8.58 10.53
CA LEU A 84 6.25 7.26 10.21
C LEU A 84 6.91 6.65 8.96
N LYS A 85 7.21 7.46 7.93
CA LYS A 85 8.00 7.02 6.77
C LYS A 85 9.34 6.40 7.21
N LYS A 86 10.09 7.09 8.08
CA LYS A 86 11.38 6.63 8.57
C LYS A 86 11.24 5.34 9.40
N ARG A 87 10.23 5.28 10.27
CA ARG A 87 9.93 4.09 11.09
C ARG A 87 9.60 2.87 10.24
N LEU A 88 8.68 3.00 9.28
CA LEU A 88 8.31 1.93 8.34
C LEU A 88 9.50 1.47 7.51
N CYS A 89 10.26 2.40 6.95
CA CYS A 89 11.44 2.07 6.15
C CYS A 89 12.45 1.26 6.97
N ARG A 90 12.79 1.72 8.18
CA ARG A 90 13.71 1.02 9.10
C ARG A 90 13.19 -0.35 9.50
N ALA A 91 11.91 -0.45 9.88
CA ALA A 91 11.29 -1.72 10.27
C ALA A 91 11.37 -2.77 9.16
N LEU A 92 11.06 -2.39 7.92
CA LEU A 92 11.14 -3.28 6.77
C LEU A 92 12.59 -3.72 6.49
N ILE A 93 13.56 -2.81 6.57
CA ILE A 93 14.99 -3.13 6.37
C ILE A 93 15.47 -4.13 7.44
N ASN A 94 15.11 -3.91 8.70
CA ASN A 94 15.53 -4.76 9.82
C ASN A 94 15.06 -6.22 9.69
N VAL A 95 13.98 -6.47 8.96
CA VAL A 95 13.49 -7.83 8.69
C VAL A 95 13.84 -8.34 7.29
N GLY A 96 14.77 -7.69 6.60
CA GLY A 96 15.35 -8.15 5.34
C GLY A 96 14.58 -7.77 4.08
N PHE A 97 13.65 -6.80 4.14
CA PHE A 97 13.07 -6.21 2.93
C PHE A 97 13.87 -4.99 2.49
N ASN A 98 14.09 -4.85 1.19
CA ASN A 98 14.61 -3.60 0.65
C ASN A 98 13.52 -2.53 0.72
N ALA A 99 13.79 -1.46 1.43
CA ALA A 99 12.90 -0.31 1.54
C ALA A 99 13.70 0.98 1.51
N ARG A 100 13.12 2.04 0.95
CA ARG A 100 13.73 3.38 0.96
C ARG A 100 12.70 4.47 0.90
N ILE A 101 13.02 5.62 1.46
CA ILE A 101 12.21 6.82 1.27
C ILE A 101 12.22 7.16 -0.22
N SER A 102 11.03 7.41 -0.77
CA SER A 102 10.90 7.70 -2.20
C SER A 102 11.36 9.11 -2.53
N THR A 103 12.32 9.21 -3.44
CA THR A 103 12.69 10.45 -4.14
C THR A 103 12.30 10.40 -5.60
N LYS A 104 11.70 9.28 -6.03
CA LYS A 104 11.34 9.05 -7.43
C LYS A 104 10.13 9.91 -7.79
N PRO A 105 10.22 10.73 -8.85
CA PRO A 105 9.07 11.48 -9.35
C PRO A 105 7.84 10.59 -9.56
N GLY A 106 6.67 11.07 -9.15
CA GLY A 106 5.41 10.32 -9.21
C GLY A 106 5.19 9.30 -8.09
N LEU A 107 6.23 8.92 -7.32
CA LEU A 107 6.12 7.97 -6.21
C LEU A 107 6.41 8.61 -4.83
N THR A 108 6.65 9.91 -4.76
CA THR A 108 6.93 10.60 -3.48
C THR A 108 5.71 10.69 -2.57
N GLY A 109 4.50 10.76 -3.14
CA GLY A 109 3.25 10.87 -2.38
C GLY A 109 3.09 12.14 -1.55
N GLU A 110 3.89 13.19 -1.82
CA GLU A 110 3.93 14.41 -0.98
C GLU A 110 2.87 15.45 -1.34
N ASN A 111 2.17 15.27 -2.47
CA ASN A 111 1.08 16.17 -2.83
C ASN A 111 -0.02 16.14 -1.76
N PRO A 112 -0.51 17.28 -1.25
CA PRO A 112 -1.60 17.34 -0.26
C PRO A 112 -2.88 16.63 -0.73
N LEU A 113 -3.15 16.63 -2.03
CA LEU A 113 -4.31 15.98 -2.62
C LEU A 113 -4.16 14.46 -2.77
N ASN A 114 -2.96 13.89 -2.52
CA ASN A 114 -2.81 12.44 -2.50
C ASN A 114 -3.69 11.84 -1.40
N LEU A 115 -4.39 10.76 -1.72
CA LEU A 115 -5.38 10.13 -0.82
C LEU A 115 -4.80 9.87 0.58
N CYS A 116 -3.55 9.45 0.70
CA CYS A 116 -2.93 9.22 2.02
C CYS A 116 -2.82 10.49 2.87
N ASN A 117 -2.72 11.67 2.25
CA ASN A 117 -2.57 12.94 2.94
C ASN A 117 -3.91 13.64 3.24
N ARG A 118 -5.04 13.07 2.79
CA ARG A 118 -6.39 13.61 3.05
C ARG A 118 -6.96 13.21 4.42
N CYS A 119 -6.09 12.76 5.33
CA CYS A 119 -6.43 12.45 6.71
C CYS A 119 -6.40 13.71 7.59
N ARG A 120 -6.90 13.61 8.84
CA ARG A 120 -6.96 14.75 9.79
C ARG A 120 -5.63 15.43 10.00
N SER A 121 -4.53 14.69 10.05
CA SER A 121 -3.18 15.25 10.22
C SER A 121 -2.66 15.94 8.94
N GLY A 122 -3.31 15.79 7.80
CA GLY A 122 -2.79 16.21 6.50
C GLY A 122 -1.51 15.49 6.08
N SER A 123 -1.15 14.41 6.78
CA SER A 123 0.15 13.73 6.66
C SER A 123 0.00 12.23 6.81
N GLY A 124 -0.11 11.54 5.69
CA GLY A 124 -0.14 10.09 5.62
C GLY A 124 1.13 9.48 5.04
N VAL A 125 1.08 8.19 4.78
CA VAL A 125 2.15 7.43 4.13
C VAL A 125 1.59 6.65 2.95
N GLN A 126 2.34 6.55 1.85
CA GLN A 126 2.10 5.57 0.80
C GLN A 126 3.25 4.58 0.70
N LEU A 127 2.93 3.33 0.46
CA LEU A 127 3.88 2.26 0.16
C LEU A 127 3.70 1.87 -1.31
N GLU A 128 4.74 2.09 -2.11
CA GLU A 128 4.80 1.70 -3.52
C GLU A 128 5.61 0.40 -3.63
N ILE A 129 4.93 -0.69 -3.86
CA ILE A 129 5.47 -2.03 -3.81
C ILE A 129 5.74 -2.51 -5.23
N THR A 130 7.01 -2.78 -5.56
CA THR A 130 7.40 -3.19 -6.91
C THR A 130 6.74 -4.49 -7.35
N THR A 131 6.59 -4.64 -8.68
CA THR A 131 6.07 -5.88 -9.27
C THR A 131 6.86 -7.11 -8.81
N ALA A 132 8.19 -7.00 -8.72
CA ALA A 132 9.04 -8.10 -8.27
C ALA A 132 8.76 -8.49 -6.82
N LEU A 133 8.58 -7.51 -5.91
CA LEU A 133 8.25 -7.82 -4.52
C LEU A 133 6.85 -8.42 -4.40
N ARG A 134 5.86 -7.86 -5.10
CA ARG A 134 4.49 -8.43 -5.10
C ARG A 134 4.48 -9.86 -5.62
N LYS A 135 5.18 -10.16 -6.71
CA LYS A 135 5.32 -11.53 -7.21
C LYS A 135 6.00 -12.46 -6.19
N ARG A 136 6.99 -11.98 -5.45
CA ARG A 136 7.69 -12.75 -4.42
C ARG A 136 6.79 -13.04 -3.21
N LEU A 137 5.94 -12.08 -2.81
CA LEU A 137 4.99 -12.25 -1.70
C LEU A 137 3.79 -13.12 -2.08
N PHE A 138 3.43 -13.11 -3.36
CA PHE A 138 2.30 -13.87 -3.89
C PHE A 138 2.80 -14.84 -4.94
N THR A 139 2.87 -16.14 -4.63
CA THR A 139 3.17 -17.15 -5.63
C THR A 139 2.06 -17.17 -6.69
N PRO A 140 2.38 -17.24 -7.99
CA PRO A 140 1.36 -17.40 -9.02
C PRO A 140 0.59 -18.69 -8.78
N ILE A 141 -0.69 -18.58 -8.49
CA ILE A 141 -1.54 -19.74 -8.25
C ILE A 141 -2.45 -19.91 -9.45
N LYS A 142 -2.47 -21.10 -9.99
CA LYS A 142 -3.45 -21.55 -10.98
C LYS A 142 -4.88 -21.57 -10.42
N ASP A 143 -5.01 -21.58 -9.11
CA ASP A 143 -6.26 -21.52 -8.39
C ASP A 143 -6.32 -20.28 -7.47
N ARG A 144 -7.46 -19.61 -7.41
CA ARG A 144 -7.68 -18.28 -6.78
C ARG A 144 -7.45 -18.22 -5.27
N SER A 145 -6.96 -19.27 -4.65
CA SER A 145 -6.55 -19.30 -3.24
C SER A 145 -5.13 -18.78 -3.08
N ILE A 146 -4.95 -17.74 -2.29
CA ILE A 146 -3.66 -17.09 -2.03
C ILE A 146 -2.84 -18.00 -1.10
N LYS A 147 -2.03 -18.89 -1.67
CA LYS A 147 -0.92 -19.52 -0.94
C LYS A 147 0.37 -19.06 -1.61
N GLY A 148 0.74 -17.81 -1.36
CA GLY A 148 2.05 -17.31 -1.66
C GLY A 148 3.10 -17.84 -0.69
N ASN A 149 4.26 -17.24 -0.65
CA ASN A 149 5.20 -17.44 0.44
C ASN A 149 4.58 -16.85 1.72
N GLU A 150 3.65 -17.60 2.32
CA GLU A 150 2.81 -17.17 3.44
C GLU A 150 3.66 -16.60 4.59
N LYS A 151 4.78 -17.26 4.89
CA LYS A 151 5.73 -16.81 5.91
C LYS A 151 6.29 -15.42 5.57
N GLU A 152 6.64 -15.17 4.33
CA GLU A 152 7.19 -13.90 3.89
C GLU A 152 6.12 -12.81 3.78
N PHE A 153 4.93 -13.16 3.31
CA PHE A 153 3.77 -12.29 3.29
C PHE A 153 3.38 -11.83 4.70
N LEU A 154 3.28 -12.77 5.65
CA LEU A 154 2.99 -12.45 7.05
C LEU A 154 4.11 -11.62 7.70
N ARG A 155 5.38 -11.94 7.41
CA ARG A 155 6.51 -11.14 7.88
C ARG A 155 6.41 -9.69 7.40
N PHE A 156 6.10 -9.49 6.11
CA PHE A 156 5.92 -8.16 5.54
C PHE A 156 4.75 -7.40 6.20
N THR A 157 3.56 -8.01 6.21
CA THR A 157 2.35 -7.36 6.70
C THR A 157 2.38 -7.11 8.20
N ASN A 158 2.89 -8.03 9.00
CA ASN A 158 3.06 -7.85 10.45
C ASN A 158 4.10 -6.77 10.76
N THR A 159 5.20 -6.70 10.02
CA THR A 159 6.19 -5.63 10.18
C THR A 159 5.57 -4.26 9.93
N VAL A 160 4.81 -4.12 8.85
CA VAL A 160 4.12 -2.86 8.58
C VAL A 160 3.12 -2.55 9.69
N ARG A 161 2.28 -3.51 10.09
CA ARG A 161 1.29 -3.32 11.18
C ARG A 161 1.95 -2.87 12.48
N THR A 162 2.97 -3.60 12.95
CA THR A 162 3.67 -3.25 14.20
C THR A 162 4.29 -1.85 14.13
N ALA A 163 4.78 -1.45 12.96
CA ALA A 163 5.32 -0.09 12.78
C ALA A 163 4.24 1.01 12.75
N LEU A 164 2.95 0.71 12.72
CA LEU A 164 1.86 1.69 12.84
C LEU A 164 1.54 2.03 14.30
N ILE A 165 1.86 1.13 15.22
CA ILE A 165 1.63 1.34 16.65
C ILE A 165 2.72 2.29 17.18
N PRO A 166 2.36 3.35 17.92
CA PRO A 166 3.30 4.34 18.47
C PRO A 166 4.41 3.76 19.34
#